data_0f6d30b1cbd8348a554fedeff20dbe09
#
_entry.id   0f6d30b1cbd8348a554fedeff20dbe09
#
_cell.length_a   1.000
_cell.length_b   1.000
_cell.length_c   1.000
_cell.angle_alpha   90.00
_cell.angle_beta   90.00
_cell.angle_gamma   90.00
#
_symmetry.space_group_name_H-M   'P 1'
#
loop_
_entity.id
_entity.type
_entity.pdbx_description
1 polymer ?
#
loop_
_entity_poly.entity_id
_entity_poly.type
_entity_poly.pdbx_seq_one_letter_code
_entity_poly.pdbx_strand_id
1 'polypeptide(L)'
;MAKLNLDYYSGENHYSDGDIEEEILKSVRRKKKLSELGKVEFPVLYHLSAVRENILNWYPFRKEANCLEIGSGCGAISGLLCDRVKKVTSVELSKRRADINFARHQEKENLEIMVGNFNDMVFPEKFDYIVLNGVFEYAMSFTAGEKPYEDFLSYIAGFLKPEGILLIAIENRLGLKYFAGAPEDHTNAYMDGLKKYPGNHSVRTFSKAEWQELMHACGLEHFKFYYPYPDYKFPCEVFTDETLVSQKYGRKNWSFTENRFELFPEHEMAETLRREGVMDRFANSFLIEMSKHPIRRETEVLYAKLNRDRAEQFAIATRIERTDGKLQVTKLALTEEAKGHLERMHDAECKNPRLLAGKYAPGSLTYPYLTGNSLGYEANLAIQAHQPEKVRELVQKAYELCMEEQIEEKEKNTEKFAEVFGTQMAGKNDTLVRPANIDLI
;
A
#
# COMPACT_ATOMS: atom_id res chain seq x y z
N MET A 1 -7.81 10.99 -24.49
CA MET A 1 -8.53 9.82 -23.92
C MET A 1 -7.64 8.62 -23.97
N ALA A 2 -7.79 7.69 -23.01
CA ALA A 2 -7.08 6.42 -23.04
C ALA A 2 -7.29 5.68 -24.37
N LYS A 3 -6.33 4.83 -24.74
CA LYS A 3 -6.41 4.00 -25.95
C LYS A 3 -6.61 2.55 -25.56
N LEU A 4 -7.60 1.87 -26.14
CA LEU A 4 -7.77 0.42 -26.05
C LEU A 4 -7.25 -0.20 -27.37
N ASN A 5 -6.22 -1.02 -27.27
CA ASN A 5 -5.55 -1.66 -28.39
C ASN A 5 -5.88 -3.15 -28.40
N LEU A 6 -6.52 -3.63 -29.49
CA LEU A 6 -6.95 -5.02 -29.68
C LEU A 6 -6.11 -5.78 -30.72
N ASP A 7 -4.97 -5.24 -31.15
CA ASP A 7 -4.15 -5.85 -32.21
C ASP A 7 -3.64 -7.26 -31.87
N TYR A 8 -3.54 -7.55 -30.55
CA TYR A 8 -3.08 -8.85 -30.02
C TYR A 8 -4.20 -9.70 -29.41
N TYR A 9 -5.47 -9.26 -29.55
CA TYR A 9 -6.60 -10.00 -28.98
C TYR A 9 -6.99 -11.19 -29.84
N SER A 10 -6.90 -12.41 -29.29
CA SER A 10 -7.19 -13.67 -29.98
C SER A 10 -8.68 -13.92 -30.24
N GLY A 11 -9.58 -13.12 -29.67
CA GLY A 11 -11.03 -13.35 -29.72
C GLY A 11 -11.58 -14.20 -28.57
N GLU A 12 -10.73 -14.76 -27.72
CA GLU A 12 -11.11 -15.62 -26.59
C GLU A 12 -10.79 -14.95 -25.24
N ASN A 13 -11.65 -15.20 -24.25
CA ASN A 13 -11.40 -14.77 -22.86
C ASN A 13 -10.84 -15.96 -22.07
N HIS A 14 -9.54 -16.01 -21.89
CA HIS A 14 -8.85 -17.12 -21.22
C HIS A 14 -8.90 -17.06 -19.70
N TYR A 15 -9.25 -15.92 -19.11
CA TYR A 15 -9.28 -15.71 -17.66
C TYR A 15 -10.41 -14.75 -17.27
N SER A 16 -11.26 -15.16 -16.31
CA SER A 16 -12.39 -14.35 -15.85
C SER A 16 -12.84 -14.80 -14.45
N ASP A 17 -13.27 -13.85 -13.63
CA ASP A 17 -13.97 -14.12 -12.35
C ASP A 17 -15.48 -14.38 -12.55
N GLY A 18 -15.93 -14.54 -13.80
CA GLY A 18 -17.34 -14.81 -14.13
C GLY A 18 -18.20 -13.55 -14.18
N ASP A 19 -19.46 -13.68 -13.74
CA ASP A 19 -20.47 -12.63 -13.87
C ASP A 19 -20.19 -11.40 -13.00
N ILE A 20 -19.39 -11.53 -11.96
CA ILE A 20 -18.99 -10.43 -11.08
C ILE A 20 -18.28 -9.30 -11.85
N GLU A 21 -17.54 -9.62 -12.91
CA GLU A 21 -16.87 -8.61 -13.75
C GLU A 21 -17.89 -7.72 -14.49
N GLU A 22 -19.09 -8.25 -14.85
CA GLU A 22 -20.15 -7.44 -15.44
C GLU A 22 -20.76 -6.47 -14.43
N GLU A 23 -20.90 -6.88 -13.18
CA GLU A 23 -21.37 -6.00 -12.10
C GLU A 23 -20.37 -4.90 -11.81
N ILE A 24 -19.08 -5.25 -11.79
CA ILE A 24 -17.98 -4.28 -11.66
C ILE A 24 -18.06 -3.26 -12.80
N LEU A 25 -18.17 -3.71 -14.06
CA LEU A 25 -18.28 -2.82 -15.22
C LEU A 25 -19.49 -1.88 -15.15
N LYS A 26 -20.67 -2.42 -14.76
CA LYS A 26 -21.88 -1.62 -14.56
C LYS A 26 -21.69 -0.55 -13.48
N SER A 27 -21.03 -0.91 -12.37
CA SER A 27 -20.75 0.00 -11.26
C SER A 27 -19.79 1.12 -11.68
N VAL A 28 -18.73 0.78 -12.40
CA VAL A 28 -17.75 1.72 -12.96
C VAL A 28 -18.42 2.70 -13.93
N ARG A 29 -19.20 2.22 -14.88
CA ARG A 29 -19.93 3.07 -15.85
C ARG A 29 -20.91 4.02 -15.18
N ARG A 30 -21.49 3.64 -14.06
CA ARG A 30 -22.40 4.46 -13.23
C ARG A 30 -21.65 5.38 -12.27
N LYS A 31 -20.32 5.34 -12.24
CA LYS A 31 -19.46 6.10 -11.32
C LYS A 31 -19.84 5.92 -9.84
N LYS A 32 -20.33 4.74 -9.46
CA LYS A 32 -20.67 4.45 -8.09
C LYS A 32 -19.41 4.32 -7.24
N LYS A 33 -19.40 4.98 -6.07
CA LYS A 33 -18.36 4.77 -5.07
C LYS A 33 -18.54 3.40 -4.39
N LEU A 34 -17.45 2.80 -3.94
CA LEU A 34 -17.47 1.51 -3.24
C LEU A 34 -18.41 1.53 -2.02
N SER A 35 -18.45 2.66 -1.27
CA SER A 35 -19.34 2.90 -0.13
C SER A 35 -20.83 2.88 -0.49
N GLU A 36 -21.19 3.02 -1.75
CA GLU A 36 -22.57 3.05 -2.23
C GLU A 36 -23.08 1.66 -2.68
N LEU A 37 -22.18 0.65 -2.69
CA LEU A 37 -22.50 -0.69 -3.18
C LEU A 37 -23.11 -1.61 -2.13
N GLY A 38 -23.25 -1.16 -0.88
CA GLY A 38 -23.79 -1.98 0.22
C GLY A 38 -22.81 -3.07 0.68
N LYS A 39 -23.28 -4.32 0.83
CA LYS A 39 -22.37 -5.44 1.14
C LYS A 39 -21.54 -5.77 -0.09
N VAL A 40 -20.24 -5.55 0.02
CA VAL A 40 -19.29 -5.70 -1.08
C VAL A 40 -18.63 -7.06 -0.97
N GLU A 41 -18.68 -7.85 -2.05
CA GLU A 41 -17.93 -9.10 -2.16
C GLU A 41 -16.44 -8.84 -2.39
N PHE A 42 -15.61 -9.82 -2.00
CA PHE A 42 -14.16 -9.68 -2.10
C PHE A 42 -13.65 -9.30 -3.50
N PRO A 43 -14.13 -9.89 -4.62
CA PRO A 43 -13.65 -9.49 -5.96
C PRO A 43 -13.93 -8.01 -6.28
N VAL A 44 -15.10 -7.49 -5.88
CA VAL A 44 -15.45 -6.08 -6.06
C VAL A 44 -14.54 -5.19 -5.24
N LEU A 45 -14.30 -5.54 -3.97
CA LEU A 45 -13.35 -4.84 -3.10
C LEU A 45 -11.95 -4.86 -3.70
N TYR A 46 -11.47 -6.03 -4.13
CA TYR A 46 -10.15 -6.23 -4.71
C TYR A 46 -9.93 -5.36 -5.95
N HIS A 47 -10.91 -5.28 -6.85
CA HIS A 47 -10.77 -4.55 -8.09
C HIS A 47 -11.03 -3.04 -7.96
N LEU A 48 -11.92 -2.60 -7.05
CA LEU A 48 -12.37 -1.21 -7.01
C LEU A 48 -11.84 -0.40 -5.83
N SER A 49 -11.27 -1.02 -4.81
CA SER A 49 -10.78 -0.29 -3.64
C SER A 49 -9.60 0.61 -3.98
N ALA A 50 -9.69 1.88 -3.61
CA ALA A 50 -8.57 2.82 -3.71
C ALA A 50 -7.37 2.46 -2.81
N VAL A 51 -7.57 1.59 -1.80
CA VAL A 51 -6.49 1.07 -0.94
C VAL A 51 -5.49 0.23 -1.74
N ARG A 52 -5.89 -0.33 -2.89
CA ARG A 52 -5.00 -1.05 -3.80
C ARG A 52 -3.82 -0.18 -4.28
N GLU A 53 -4.05 1.10 -4.49
CA GLU A 53 -3.03 2.05 -4.92
C GLU A 53 -1.91 2.22 -3.87
N ASN A 54 -2.18 1.92 -2.60
CA ASN A 54 -1.22 2.08 -1.52
C ASN A 54 0.07 1.27 -1.73
N ILE A 55 0.04 0.21 -2.54
CA ILE A 55 1.24 -0.58 -2.85
C ILE A 55 2.32 0.27 -3.53
N LEU A 56 1.95 1.26 -4.34
CA LEU A 56 2.85 2.10 -5.11
C LEU A 56 2.65 3.62 -4.90
N ASN A 57 1.63 4.06 -4.19
CA ASN A 57 1.31 5.49 -4.06
C ASN A 57 2.38 6.29 -3.30
N TRP A 58 3.19 5.64 -2.49
CA TRP A 58 4.34 6.20 -1.79
C TRP A 58 5.65 6.14 -2.60
N TYR A 59 5.68 5.36 -3.70
CA TYR A 59 6.88 5.09 -4.47
C TYR A 59 7.31 6.33 -5.29
N PRO A 60 8.61 6.70 -5.30
CA PRO A 60 9.11 7.92 -5.95
C PRO A 60 9.34 7.71 -7.45
N PHE A 61 8.28 7.56 -8.22
CA PHE A 61 8.35 7.51 -9.68
C PHE A 61 8.94 8.78 -10.27
N ARG A 62 9.68 8.65 -11.37
CA ARG A 62 10.14 9.78 -12.19
C ARG A 62 9.00 10.22 -13.12
N LYS A 63 8.66 11.50 -13.11
CA LYS A 63 7.52 12.03 -13.90
C LYS A 63 7.67 11.83 -15.40
N GLU A 64 8.89 11.93 -15.94
CA GLU A 64 9.17 11.80 -17.37
C GLU A 64 9.34 10.34 -17.83
N ALA A 65 9.06 9.38 -16.98
CA ALA A 65 9.26 7.96 -17.24
C ALA A 65 8.15 7.36 -18.10
N ASN A 66 8.49 6.27 -18.82
CA ASN A 66 7.55 5.34 -19.43
C ASN A 66 7.41 4.10 -18.55
N CYS A 67 6.19 3.65 -18.31
CA CYS A 67 5.87 2.49 -17.48
C CYS A 67 5.12 1.43 -18.30
N LEU A 68 5.53 0.18 -18.12
CA LEU A 68 4.79 -1.00 -18.57
C LEU A 68 4.13 -1.65 -17.35
N GLU A 69 2.83 -1.81 -17.36
CA GLU A 69 2.05 -2.55 -16.38
C GLU A 69 1.63 -3.88 -16.97
N ILE A 70 2.11 -5.00 -16.44
CA ILE A 70 1.78 -6.34 -16.92
C ILE A 70 0.73 -6.95 -16.01
N GLY A 71 -0.41 -7.38 -16.58
CA GLY A 71 -1.56 -7.90 -15.85
C GLY A 71 -2.32 -6.81 -15.11
N SER A 72 -2.75 -5.77 -15.84
CA SER A 72 -3.42 -4.61 -15.26
C SER A 72 -4.80 -4.91 -14.63
N GLY A 73 -5.37 -6.06 -14.95
CA GLY A 73 -6.69 -6.46 -14.48
C GLY A 73 -7.76 -5.41 -14.77
N CYS A 74 -8.59 -5.12 -13.79
CA CYS A 74 -9.61 -4.07 -13.85
C CYS A 74 -9.07 -2.64 -13.61
N GLY A 75 -7.75 -2.43 -13.71
CA GLY A 75 -7.13 -1.12 -13.60
C GLY A 75 -7.04 -0.56 -12.18
N ALA A 76 -6.85 -1.42 -11.18
CA ALA A 76 -6.78 -0.99 -9.78
C ALA A 76 -5.58 -0.04 -9.50
N ILE A 77 -4.52 -0.14 -10.30
CA ILE A 77 -3.27 0.63 -10.15
C ILE A 77 -2.99 1.51 -11.37
N SER A 78 -3.57 1.18 -12.54
CA SER A 78 -3.31 1.89 -13.80
C SER A 78 -3.52 3.41 -13.69
N GLY A 79 -4.58 3.85 -13.01
CA GLY A 79 -4.87 5.27 -12.79
C GLY A 79 -3.78 5.98 -11.99
N LEU A 80 -3.30 5.35 -10.91
CA LEU A 80 -2.17 5.86 -10.11
C LEU A 80 -0.91 5.99 -10.98
N LEU A 81 -0.57 4.98 -11.76
CA LEU A 81 0.60 5.02 -12.64
C LEU A 81 0.50 6.17 -13.62
N CYS A 82 -0.68 6.41 -14.23
CA CYS A 82 -0.91 7.55 -15.13
C CYS A 82 -0.66 8.90 -14.45
N ASP A 83 -0.96 9.05 -13.18
CA ASP A 83 -0.73 10.27 -12.40
C ASP A 83 0.74 10.46 -11.99
N ARG A 84 1.53 9.39 -12.03
CA ARG A 84 2.93 9.39 -11.57
C ARG A 84 3.96 9.46 -12.68
N VAL A 85 3.63 8.98 -13.89
CA VAL A 85 4.59 8.89 -15.00
C VAL A 85 4.03 9.52 -16.29
N LYS A 86 4.90 9.76 -17.25
CA LYS A 86 4.55 10.40 -18.52
C LYS A 86 3.67 9.52 -19.41
N LYS A 87 3.94 8.23 -19.49
CA LYS A 87 3.23 7.28 -20.36
C LYS A 87 3.09 5.93 -19.66
N VAL A 88 1.91 5.35 -19.76
CA VAL A 88 1.62 4.00 -19.25
C VAL A 88 1.15 3.13 -20.42
N THR A 89 1.79 1.99 -20.58
CA THR A 89 1.32 0.89 -21.41
C THR A 89 0.89 -0.23 -20.48
N SER A 90 -0.41 -0.52 -20.41
CA SER A 90 -0.98 -1.60 -19.60
C SER A 90 -1.28 -2.80 -20.50
N VAL A 91 -0.90 -4.00 -20.07
CA VAL A 91 -1.19 -5.26 -20.77
C VAL A 91 -2.18 -6.05 -19.93
N GLU A 92 -3.24 -6.56 -20.57
CA GLU A 92 -4.23 -7.44 -19.93
C GLU A 92 -4.67 -8.54 -20.89
N LEU A 93 -4.66 -9.79 -20.40
CA LEU A 93 -5.06 -10.94 -21.18
C LEU A 93 -6.59 -11.00 -21.40
N SER A 94 -7.36 -10.67 -20.36
CA SER A 94 -8.80 -10.68 -20.39
C SER A 94 -9.37 -9.38 -20.96
N LYS A 95 -10.05 -9.49 -22.10
CA LYS A 95 -10.73 -8.32 -22.70
C LYS A 95 -11.78 -7.71 -21.75
N ARG A 96 -12.50 -8.53 -21.00
CA ARG A 96 -13.51 -8.05 -20.03
C ARG A 96 -12.88 -7.15 -18.96
N ARG A 97 -11.73 -7.55 -18.41
CA ARG A 97 -10.98 -6.77 -17.42
C ARG A 97 -10.38 -5.51 -18.05
N ALA A 98 -9.84 -5.62 -19.25
CA ALA A 98 -9.34 -4.47 -19.99
C ALA A 98 -10.44 -3.43 -20.29
N ASP A 99 -11.67 -3.88 -20.63
CA ASP A 99 -12.83 -3.00 -20.82
C ASP A 99 -13.21 -2.27 -19.52
N ILE A 100 -13.05 -2.92 -18.37
CA ILE A 100 -13.27 -2.27 -17.05
C ILE A 100 -12.18 -1.24 -16.79
N ASN A 101 -10.91 -1.59 -17.01
CA ASN A 101 -9.78 -0.67 -16.87
C ASN A 101 -9.98 0.56 -17.77
N PHE A 102 -10.32 0.35 -19.04
CA PHE A 102 -10.61 1.43 -19.97
C PHE A 102 -11.78 2.32 -19.50
N ALA A 103 -12.88 1.73 -19.05
CA ALA A 103 -14.03 2.49 -18.56
C ALA A 103 -13.70 3.33 -17.31
N ARG A 104 -12.79 2.83 -16.43
CA ARG A 104 -12.33 3.57 -15.24
C ARG A 104 -11.46 4.76 -15.56
N HIS A 105 -10.62 4.64 -16.58
CA HIS A 105 -9.52 5.56 -16.84
C HIS A 105 -9.57 6.17 -18.24
N GLN A 106 -10.76 6.21 -18.87
CA GLN A 106 -10.94 6.71 -20.23
C GLN A 106 -10.46 8.15 -20.43
N GLU A 107 -10.42 8.97 -19.36
CA GLU A 107 -9.95 10.35 -19.39
C GLU A 107 -8.42 10.48 -19.36
N LYS A 108 -7.67 9.41 -19.04
CA LYS A 108 -6.21 9.42 -18.97
C LYS A 108 -5.59 9.36 -20.37
N GLU A 109 -5.13 10.49 -20.89
CA GLU A 109 -4.56 10.58 -22.24
C GLU A 109 -3.24 9.85 -22.41
N ASN A 110 -2.55 9.58 -21.32
CA ASN A 110 -1.25 8.90 -21.30
C ASN A 110 -1.35 7.39 -21.07
N LEU A 111 -2.55 6.78 -21.17
CA LEU A 111 -2.81 5.35 -20.99
C LEU A 111 -3.09 4.65 -22.34
N GLU A 112 -2.33 3.61 -22.62
CA GLU A 112 -2.64 2.62 -23.66
C GLU A 112 -2.84 1.24 -23.02
N ILE A 113 -4.01 0.62 -23.24
CA ILE A 113 -4.33 -0.72 -22.75
C ILE A 113 -4.27 -1.67 -23.93
N MET A 114 -3.32 -2.61 -23.92
CA MET A 114 -3.14 -3.64 -24.94
C MET A 114 -3.75 -4.95 -24.46
N VAL A 115 -4.68 -5.50 -25.24
CA VAL A 115 -5.38 -6.74 -24.88
C VAL A 115 -4.76 -7.92 -25.60
N GLY A 116 -4.36 -8.94 -24.84
CA GLY A 116 -3.79 -10.18 -25.37
C GLY A 116 -2.69 -10.76 -24.48
N ASN A 117 -2.08 -11.84 -24.97
CA ASN A 117 -0.97 -12.47 -24.27
C ASN A 117 0.30 -11.60 -24.37
N PHE A 118 0.89 -11.27 -23.23
CA PHE A 118 2.11 -10.47 -23.15
C PHE A 118 3.26 -11.06 -23.98
N ASN A 119 3.37 -12.37 -24.05
CA ASN A 119 4.45 -13.05 -24.79
C ASN A 119 4.38 -12.85 -26.31
N ASP A 120 3.22 -12.48 -26.85
CA ASP A 120 3.01 -12.25 -28.29
C ASP A 120 3.19 -10.76 -28.66
N MET A 121 3.40 -9.89 -27.66
CA MET A 121 3.44 -8.46 -27.87
C MET A 121 4.83 -7.94 -28.23
N VAL A 122 4.86 -6.97 -29.12
CA VAL A 122 6.07 -6.26 -29.53
C VAL A 122 5.99 -4.81 -29.05
N PHE A 123 7.00 -4.39 -28.33
CA PHE A 123 7.11 -3.01 -27.85
C PHE A 123 8.21 -2.27 -28.63
N PRO A 124 7.89 -1.11 -29.21
CA PRO A 124 8.88 -0.35 -30.00
C PRO A 124 9.96 0.29 -29.12
N GLU A 125 9.66 0.48 -27.84
CA GLU A 125 10.52 1.16 -26.87
C GLU A 125 10.72 0.31 -25.61
N LYS A 126 11.86 0.53 -24.94
CA LYS A 126 12.10 -0.01 -23.60
C LYS A 126 11.53 0.94 -22.54
N PHE A 127 11.31 0.39 -21.34
CA PHE A 127 10.61 1.06 -20.26
C PHE A 127 11.55 1.49 -19.13
N ASP A 128 11.22 2.60 -18.50
CA ASP A 128 11.87 3.07 -17.28
C ASP A 128 11.39 2.28 -16.05
N TYR A 129 10.12 1.88 -16.07
CA TYR A 129 9.51 1.04 -15.05
C TYR A 129 8.73 -0.09 -15.70
N ILE A 130 8.81 -1.27 -15.09
CA ILE A 130 7.90 -2.39 -15.37
C ILE A 130 7.29 -2.80 -14.05
N VAL A 131 5.96 -2.95 -14.01
CA VAL A 131 5.19 -3.25 -12.80
C VAL A 131 4.38 -4.53 -13.01
N LEU A 132 4.54 -5.50 -12.09
CA LEU A 132 3.70 -6.68 -11.97
C LEU A 132 3.12 -6.74 -10.55
N ASN A 133 1.83 -6.84 -10.43
CA ASN A 133 1.17 -6.85 -9.14
C ASN A 133 0.20 -8.03 -9.02
N GLY A 134 0.66 -9.14 -8.45
CA GLY A 134 -0.10 -10.39 -8.37
C GLY A 134 -0.21 -11.08 -9.74
N VAL A 135 0.90 -11.24 -10.43
CA VAL A 135 0.97 -11.81 -11.80
C VAL A 135 2.09 -12.82 -11.95
N PHE A 136 3.25 -12.56 -11.34
CA PHE A 136 4.45 -13.36 -11.54
C PHE A 136 4.29 -14.82 -11.09
N GLU A 137 3.46 -15.06 -10.10
CA GLU A 137 3.10 -16.39 -9.59
C GLU A 137 2.54 -17.33 -10.65
N TYR A 138 1.95 -16.77 -11.71
CA TYR A 138 1.34 -17.52 -12.82
C TYR A 138 2.30 -17.76 -14.00
N ALA A 139 3.58 -17.42 -13.90
CA ALA A 139 4.55 -17.51 -15.00
C ALA A 139 4.61 -18.90 -15.64
N MET A 140 4.45 -19.99 -14.85
CA MET A 140 4.40 -21.37 -15.37
C MET A 140 3.27 -21.61 -16.36
N SER A 141 2.16 -20.90 -16.24
CA SER A 141 1.00 -21.05 -17.13
C SER A 141 1.23 -20.41 -18.51
N PHE A 142 2.20 -19.52 -18.61
CA PHE A 142 2.45 -18.73 -19.82
C PHE A 142 3.85 -18.91 -20.41
N THR A 143 4.76 -19.55 -19.67
CA THR A 143 6.16 -19.75 -20.10
C THR A 143 6.47 -21.25 -20.15
N ALA A 144 6.78 -21.74 -21.34
CA ALA A 144 7.22 -23.12 -21.53
C ALA A 144 8.71 -23.27 -21.18
N GLY A 145 9.12 -24.44 -20.72
CA GLY A 145 10.52 -24.74 -20.42
C GLY A 145 10.74 -25.40 -19.06
N GLU A 146 12.00 -25.71 -18.76
CA GLU A 146 12.38 -26.33 -17.46
C GLU A 146 12.46 -25.31 -16.33
N LYS A 147 12.64 -24.02 -16.67
CA LYS A 147 12.85 -22.92 -15.73
C LYS A 147 11.93 -21.73 -15.99
N PRO A 148 10.60 -21.93 -15.99
CA PRO A 148 9.63 -20.95 -16.48
C PRO A 148 9.70 -19.60 -15.73
N TYR A 149 10.04 -19.57 -14.45
CA TYR A 149 10.15 -18.34 -13.67
C TYR A 149 11.44 -17.55 -13.98
N GLU A 150 12.58 -18.25 -14.16
CA GLU A 150 13.83 -17.62 -14.58
C GLU A 150 13.68 -17.07 -16.01
N ASP A 151 13.10 -17.86 -16.92
CA ASP A 151 12.88 -17.48 -18.31
C ASP A 151 11.94 -16.28 -18.42
N PHE A 152 10.84 -16.27 -17.68
CA PHE A 152 9.89 -15.16 -17.64
C PHE A 152 10.49 -13.90 -17.04
N LEU A 153 11.22 -14.01 -15.92
CA LEU A 153 11.88 -12.86 -15.29
C LEU A 153 12.94 -12.25 -16.23
N SER A 154 13.74 -13.08 -16.86
CA SER A 154 14.76 -12.63 -17.83
C SER A 154 14.12 -11.97 -19.05
N TYR A 155 13.01 -12.54 -19.56
CA TYR A 155 12.25 -11.99 -20.68
C TYR A 155 11.71 -10.59 -20.36
N ILE A 156 11.03 -10.44 -19.23
CA ILE A 156 10.51 -9.13 -18.77
C ILE A 156 11.66 -8.13 -18.59
N ALA A 157 12.75 -8.53 -17.94
CA ALA A 157 13.91 -7.68 -17.72
C ALA A 157 14.59 -7.24 -19.03
N GLY A 158 14.33 -7.94 -20.14
CA GLY A 158 14.75 -7.57 -21.50
C GLY A 158 14.12 -6.28 -22.00
N PHE A 159 12.94 -5.92 -21.51
CA PHE A 159 12.22 -4.69 -21.89
C PHE A 159 12.61 -3.46 -21.03
N LEU A 160 13.45 -3.62 -20.00
CA LEU A 160 13.96 -2.49 -19.23
C LEU A 160 14.99 -1.68 -20.01
N LYS A 161 14.94 -0.37 -19.87
CA LYS A 161 16.07 0.50 -20.20
C LYS A 161 17.28 0.16 -19.30
N PRO A 162 18.50 0.59 -19.64
CA PRO A 162 19.67 0.32 -18.80
C PRO A 162 19.50 0.67 -17.33
N GLU A 163 18.90 1.83 -17.02
CA GLU A 163 18.58 2.29 -15.66
C GLU A 163 17.13 2.02 -15.25
N GLY A 164 16.47 1.09 -15.96
CA GLY A 164 15.08 0.73 -15.71
C GLY A 164 14.93 -0.11 -14.44
N ILE A 165 13.75 -0.02 -13.84
CA ILE A 165 13.42 -0.67 -12.58
C ILE A 165 12.21 -1.58 -12.79
N LEU A 166 12.33 -2.81 -12.33
CA LEU A 166 11.26 -3.78 -12.27
C LEU A 166 10.69 -3.81 -10.85
N LEU A 167 9.37 -3.71 -10.73
CA LEU A 167 8.62 -3.74 -9.48
C LEU A 167 7.66 -4.94 -9.51
N ILE A 168 7.84 -5.89 -8.60
CA ILE A 168 6.97 -7.07 -8.49
C ILE A 168 6.37 -7.11 -7.09
N ALA A 169 5.03 -7.08 -7.00
CA ALA A 169 4.31 -7.34 -5.77
C ALA A 169 3.73 -8.75 -5.80
N ILE A 170 4.01 -9.54 -4.75
CA ILE A 170 3.68 -10.96 -4.69
C ILE A 170 3.62 -11.45 -3.24
N GLU A 171 2.84 -12.51 -2.97
CA GLU A 171 2.84 -13.20 -1.68
C GLU A 171 4.18 -13.86 -1.38
N ASN A 172 4.49 -13.91 -0.10
CA ASN A 172 5.56 -14.74 0.42
C ASN A 172 5.00 -16.11 0.81
N ARG A 173 5.48 -17.21 0.19
CA ARG A 173 5.03 -18.56 0.56
C ARG A 173 5.27 -18.92 2.03
N LEU A 174 6.20 -18.20 2.72
CA LEU A 174 6.46 -18.31 4.16
C LEU A 174 5.77 -17.19 4.95
N GLY A 175 4.73 -16.56 4.40
CA GLY A 175 3.98 -15.51 5.09
C GLY A 175 3.41 -15.98 6.41
N LEU A 176 3.53 -15.15 7.45
CA LEU A 176 3.08 -15.46 8.81
C LEU A 176 1.60 -15.85 8.86
N LYS A 177 0.77 -15.26 7.98
CA LYS A 177 -0.66 -15.57 7.86
C LYS A 177 -0.93 -17.06 7.64
N TYR A 178 -0.08 -17.77 6.90
CA TYR A 178 -0.25 -19.19 6.62
C TYR A 178 0.03 -20.05 7.87
N PHE A 179 1.02 -19.66 8.69
CA PHE A 179 1.26 -20.30 9.98
C PHE A 179 0.15 -20.00 10.98
N ALA A 180 -0.45 -18.81 10.89
CA ALA A 180 -1.58 -18.41 11.74
C ALA A 180 -2.93 -19.01 11.30
N GLY A 181 -2.96 -19.88 10.28
CA GLY A 181 -4.14 -20.63 9.89
C GLY A 181 -4.87 -20.09 8.65
N ALA A 182 -4.24 -19.19 7.84
CA ALA A 182 -4.78 -18.87 6.53
C ALA A 182 -4.50 -20.00 5.53
N PRO A 183 -5.46 -20.34 4.65
CA PRO A 183 -5.17 -21.15 3.48
C PRO A 183 -4.26 -20.37 2.50
N GLU A 184 -3.63 -21.07 1.59
CA GLU A 184 -2.84 -20.47 0.52
C GLU A 184 -3.77 -19.70 -0.44
N ASP A 185 -3.35 -18.51 -0.87
CA ASP A 185 -4.20 -17.56 -1.59
C ASP A 185 -4.71 -18.04 -2.95
N HIS A 186 -3.96 -18.91 -3.63
CA HIS A 186 -4.27 -19.36 -4.99
C HIS A 186 -4.87 -20.77 -5.03
N THR A 187 -4.42 -21.64 -4.13
CA THR A 187 -4.85 -23.05 -4.09
C THR A 187 -5.97 -23.29 -3.09
N ASN A 188 -6.21 -22.34 -2.19
CA ASN A 188 -7.13 -22.47 -1.06
C ASN A 188 -6.85 -23.68 -0.16
N ALA A 189 -5.66 -24.25 -0.25
CA ALA A 189 -5.23 -25.39 0.55
C ALA A 189 -4.32 -24.95 1.71
N TYR A 190 -4.53 -25.52 2.90
CA TYR A 190 -3.70 -25.24 4.06
C TYR A 190 -2.27 -25.78 3.88
N MET A 191 -1.29 -24.97 4.23
CA MET A 191 0.14 -25.31 4.22
C MET A 191 0.71 -25.59 2.81
N ASP A 192 -0.01 -25.30 1.73
CA ASP A 192 0.39 -25.69 0.37
C ASP A 192 1.67 -24.97 -0.05
N GLY A 193 1.76 -23.65 0.10
CA GLY A 193 2.97 -22.88 -0.13
C GLY A 193 4.13 -23.29 0.76
N LEU A 194 3.86 -23.61 2.05
CA LEU A 194 4.88 -24.09 2.99
C LEU A 194 5.49 -25.42 2.54
N LYS A 195 4.69 -26.29 1.91
CA LYS A 195 5.12 -27.60 1.36
C LYS A 195 5.64 -27.50 -0.07
N LYS A 196 5.84 -26.28 -0.60
CA LYS A 196 6.31 -26.03 -1.99
C LYS A 196 5.34 -26.54 -3.07
N TYR A 197 4.02 -26.39 -2.84
CA TYR A 197 2.96 -26.70 -3.81
C TYR A 197 2.99 -28.14 -4.34
N PRO A 198 2.87 -29.16 -3.50
CA PRO A 198 2.92 -30.54 -3.95
C PRO A 198 1.74 -30.83 -4.90
N GLY A 199 2.04 -31.22 -6.14
CA GLY A 199 1.03 -31.52 -7.16
C GLY A 199 0.41 -30.33 -7.87
N ASN A 200 0.80 -29.08 -7.56
CA ASN A 200 0.39 -27.90 -8.31
C ASN A 200 1.46 -27.52 -9.34
N HIS A 201 1.02 -27.35 -10.59
CA HIS A 201 1.89 -27.01 -11.73
C HIS A 201 1.44 -25.74 -12.43
N SER A 202 0.60 -24.90 -11.79
CA SER A 202 0.04 -23.70 -12.43
C SER A 202 0.39 -22.39 -11.72
N VAL A 203 0.65 -22.45 -10.40
CA VAL A 203 0.94 -21.26 -9.60
C VAL A 203 2.02 -21.55 -8.55
N ARG A 204 2.89 -20.58 -8.30
CA ARG A 204 3.90 -20.66 -7.24
C ARG A 204 4.29 -19.27 -6.75
N THR A 205 4.37 -19.13 -5.43
CA THR A 205 5.03 -18.00 -4.77
C THR A 205 6.36 -18.41 -4.15
N PHE A 206 7.17 -17.46 -3.72
CA PHE A 206 8.55 -17.69 -3.34
C PHE A 206 8.86 -17.09 -1.98
N SER A 207 9.79 -17.70 -1.26
CA SER A 207 10.40 -17.10 -0.07
C SER A 207 11.41 -16.00 -0.47
N LYS A 208 11.81 -15.16 0.49
CA LYS A 208 12.85 -14.14 0.27
C LYS A 208 14.14 -14.73 -0.31
N ALA A 209 14.60 -15.88 0.21
CA ALA A 209 15.82 -16.53 -0.26
C ALA A 209 15.67 -17.04 -1.71
N GLU A 210 14.55 -17.68 -2.04
CA GLU A 210 14.29 -18.14 -3.41
C GLU A 210 14.21 -16.97 -4.39
N TRP A 211 13.65 -15.83 -3.98
CA TRP A 211 13.68 -14.60 -4.79
C TRP A 211 15.11 -14.11 -5.05
N GLN A 212 15.97 -14.11 -4.03
CA GLN A 212 17.37 -13.71 -4.18
C GLN A 212 18.11 -14.61 -5.16
N GLU A 213 17.93 -15.93 -5.06
CA GLU A 213 18.48 -16.90 -6.00
C GLU A 213 17.99 -16.65 -7.43
N LEU A 214 16.68 -16.42 -7.61
CA LEU A 214 16.07 -16.14 -8.91
C LEU A 214 16.60 -14.84 -9.54
N MET A 215 16.70 -13.77 -8.77
CA MET A 215 17.24 -12.50 -9.26
C MET A 215 18.69 -12.60 -9.67
N HIS A 216 19.54 -13.26 -8.88
CA HIS A 216 20.94 -13.51 -9.25
C HIS A 216 21.06 -14.35 -10.52
N ALA A 217 20.26 -15.40 -10.66
CA ALA A 217 20.25 -16.22 -11.89
C ALA A 217 19.89 -15.42 -13.15
N CYS A 218 19.08 -14.34 -13.00
CA CYS A 218 18.66 -13.46 -14.09
C CYS A 218 19.54 -12.20 -14.25
N GLY A 219 20.64 -12.05 -13.50
CA GLY A 219 21.54 -10.90 -13.55
C GLY A 219 20.92 -9.60 -13.03
N LEU A 220 19.95 -9.69 -12.13
CA LEU A 220 19.31 -8.57 -11.43
C LEU A 220 19.97 -8.38 -10.06
N GLU A 221 21.22 -7.88 -10.08
CA GLU A 221 22.08 -7.82 -8.89
C GLU A 221 21.70 -6.69 -7.90
N HIS A 222 20.95 -5.69 -8.37
CA HIS A 222 20.58 -4.53 -7.57
C HIS A 222 19.10 -4.62 -7.22
N PHE A 223 18.80 -5.06 -6.00
CA PHE A 223 17.43 -5.25 -5.55
C PHE A 223 17.21 -4.74 -4.13
N LYS A 224 15.94 -4.41 -3.84
CA LYS A 224 15.47 -4.02 -2.52
C LYS A 224 14.12 -4.65 -2.25
N PHE A 225 13.94 -5.21 -1.06
CA PHE A 225 12.65 -5.67 -0.58
C PHE A 225 11.95 -4.58 0.20
N TYR A 226 10.67 -4.40 -0.11
CA TYR A 226 9.72 -3.67 0.70
C TYR A 226 8.68 -4.66 1.22
N TYR A 227 8.19 -4.41 2.43
CA TYR A 227 7.29 -5.29 3.16
C TYR A 227 5.95 -4.58 3.37
N PRO A 228 4.99 -4.73 2.43
CA PRO A 228 3.65 -4.18 2.57
C PRO A 228 2.89 -4.93 3.66
N TYR A 229 2.31 -4.19 4.61
CA TYR A 229 1.56 -4.72 5.71
C TYR A 229 0.11 -4.19 5.72
N PRO A 230 -0.88 -5.03 5.99
CA PRO A 230 -0.79 -6.46 6.33
C PRO A 230 -0.49 -7.38 5.14
N ASP A 231 -0.70 -6.93 3.92
CA ASP A 231 -0.49 -7.66 2.67
C ASP A 231 -0.41 -6.66 1.49
N TYR A 232 0.24 -7.04 0.37
CA TYR A 232 0.38 -6.18 -0.81
C TYR A 232 -0.96 -5.83 -1.47
N LYS A 233 -2.00 -6.65 -1.25
CA LYS A 233 -3.33 -6.41 -1.83
C LYS A 233 -3.99 -5.15 -1.26
N PHE A 234 -3.87 -4.92 0.06
CA PHE A 234 -4.45 -3.76 0.76
C PHE A 234 -3.48 -3.20 1.80
N PRO A 235 -2.32 -2.70 1.41
CA PRO A 235 -1.34 -2.24 2.37
C PRO A 235 -1.76 -0.93 3.04
N CYS A 236 -1.55 -0.86 4.35
CA CYS A 236 -1.67 0.36 5.14
C CYS A 236 -0.31 0.93 5.51
N GLU A 237 0.70 0.06 5.57
CA GLU A 237 2.08 0.40 5.91
C GLU A 237 3.01 -0.35 4.96
N VAL A 238 4.16 0.24 4.68
CA VAL A 238 5.23 -0.39 3.89
C VAL A 238 6.54 -0.16 4.60
N PHE A 239 7.27 -1.23 4.87
CA PHE A 239 8.54 -1.22 5.56
C PHE A 239 9.69 -1.56 4.61
N THR A 240 10.91 -1.20 5.00
CA THR A 240 12.17 -1.71 4.43
C THR A 240 12.87 -2.59 5.47
N ASP A 241 13.96 -3.27 5.11
CA ASP A 241 14.77 -4.04 6.07
C ASP A 241 15.18 -3.19 7.29
N GLU A 242 15.51 -1.91 7.08
CA GLU A 242 15.91 -1.00 8.14
C GLU A 242 14.76 -0.66 9.11
N THR A 243 13.57 -0.41 8.59
CA THR A 243 12.42 0.01 9.42
C THR A 243 11.60 -1.14 9.96
N LEU A 244 11.71 -2.32 9.36
CA LEU A 244 11.04 -3.52 9.81
C LEU A 244 11.42 -3.93 11.25
N VAL A 245 12.66 -3.64 11.64
CA VAL A 245 13.17 -3.92 13.00
C VAL A 245 12.90 -2.80 13.99
N SER A 246 12.65 -1.57 13.53
CA SER A 246 12.52 -0.38 14.38
C SER A 246 11.09 0.11 14.56
N GLN A 247 10.21 -0.12 13.59
CA GLN A 247 8.82 0.34 13.63
C GLN A 247 7.88 -0.77 14.12
N LYS A 248 6.82 -0.40 14.83
CA LYS A 248 5.81 -1.36 15.27
C LYS A 248 4.83 -1.67 14.14
N TYR A 249 4.52 -2.94 13.99
CA TYR A 249 3.42 -3.38 13.13
C TYR A 249 2.07 -2.88 13.65
N GLY A 250 1.23 -2.42 12.72
CA GLY A 250 -0.17 -2.14 13.02
C GLY A 250 -0.93 -3.41 13.46
N ARG A 251 -2.02 -3.24 14.21
CA ARG A 251 -2.85 -4.36 14.69
C ARG A 251 -3.90 -4.82 13.68
N LYS A 252 -3.81 -4.42 12.41
CA LYS A 252 -4.79 -4.81 11.39
C LYS A 252 -4.43 -6.19 10.85
N ASN A 253 -5.22 -7.20 11.21
CA ASN A 253 -5.22 -8.48 10.55
C ASN A 253 -6.27 -8.44 9.45
N TRP A 254 -5.85 -8.58 8.21
CA TRP A 254 -6.76 -8.77 7.10
C TRP A 254 -6.82 -10.26 6.79
N SER A 255 -7.97 -10.86 7.06
CA SER A 255 -8.30 -12.17 6.50
C SER A 255 -9.16 -11.93 5.26
N PHE A 256 -8.73 -12.44 4.13
CA PHE A 256 -9.53 -12.45 2.90
C PHE A 256 -10.44 -13.68 2.84
N THR A 257 -10.27 -14.62 3.77
CA THR A 257 -11.07 -15.83 3.90
C THR A 257 -12.09 -15.65 5.01
N GLU A 258 -13.37 -15.80 4.69
CA GLU A 258 -14.44 -15.90 5.67
C GLU A 258 -14.19 -17.15 6.55
N ASN A 259 -14.46 -17.05 7.86
CA ASN A 259 -14.38 -18.17 8.81
C ASN A 259 -12.99 -18.80 9.02
N ARG A 260 -11.93 -18.02 8.91
CA ARG A 260 -10.59 -18.48 9.28
C ARG A 260 -10.50 -18.74 10.78
N PHE A 261 -10.04 -19.93 11.16
CA PHE A 261 -9.61 -20.18 12.52
C PHE A 261 -8.21 -19.60 12.72
N GLU A 262 -8.09 -18.61 13.59
CA GLU A 262 -6.81 -17.97 13.89
C GLU A 262 -6.09 -18.74 15.01
N LEU A 263 -4.96 -19.41 14.68
CA LEU A 263 -4.18 -20.19 15.63
C LEU A 263 -3.49 -19.31 16.68
N PHE A 264 -3.11 -18.11 16.28
CA PHE A 264 -2.53 -17.08 17.14
C PHE A 264 -2.71 -15.69 16.49
N PRO A 265 -2.69 -14.59 17.27
CA PRO A 265 -2.74 -13.23 16.72
C PRO A 265 -1.45 -12.93 15.95
N GLU A 266 -1.56 -12.69 14.63
CA GLU A 266 -0.39 -12.44 13.77
C GLU A 266 0.48 -11.29 14.27
N HIS A 267 -0.13 -10.20 14.77
CA HIS A 267 0.60 -9.02 15.21
C HIS A 267 1.48 -9.27 16.45
N GLU A 268 1.09 -10.19 17.33
CA GLU A 268 1.90 -10.56 18.51
C GLU A 268 3.11 -11.41 18.10
N MET A 269 2.90 -12.36 17.19
CA MET A 269 3.99 -13.16 16.64
C MET A 269 4.92 -12.29 15.77
N ALA A 270 4.38 -11.40 14.95
CA ALA A 270 5.16 -10.47 14.16
C ALA A 270 6.09 -9.61 15.04
N GLU A 271 5.62 -9.15 16.21
CA GLU A 271 6.44 -8.42 17.17
C GLU A 271 7.58 -9.30 17.72
N THR A 272 7.31 -10.57 18.00
CA THR A 272 8.34 -11.53 18.42
C THR A 272 9.39 -11.74 17.32
N LEU A 273 8.96 -12.05 16.09
CA LEU A 273 9.85 -12.26 14.94
C LEU A 273 10.68 -11.02 14.59
N ARG A 274 10.11 -9.83 14.81
CA ARG A 274 10.81 -8.57 14.65
C ARG A 274 11.95 -8.42 15.68
N ARG A 275 11.70 -8.75 16.95
CA ARG A 275 12.72 -8.72 18.01
C ARG A 275 13.84 -9.73 17.77
N GLU A 276 13.49 -10.88 17.20
CA GLU A 276 14.46 -11.92 16.79
C GLU A 276 15.21 -11.56 15.48
N GLY A 277 14.83 -10.47 14.80
CA GLY A 277 15.49 -10.02 13.58
C GLY A 277 15.22 -10.88 12.35
N VAL A 278 14.10 -11.62 12.33
CA VAL A 278 13.76 -12.58 11.24
C VAL A 278 12.43 -12.27 10.56
N MET A 279 11.75 -11.17 10.92
CA MET A 279 10.44 -10.84 10.39
C MET A 279 10.44 -10.65 8.86
N ASP A 280 11.55 -10.24 8.28
CA ASP A 280 11.76 -10.09 6.84
C ASP A 280 11.52 -11.38 6.05
N ARG A 281 11.68 -12.53 6.67
CA ARG A 281 11.44 -13.86 6.09
C ARG A 281 9.99 -14.31 6.20
N PHE A 282 9.22 -13.71 7.11
CA PHE A 282 7.84 -14.09 7.46
C PHE A 282 6.81 -13.01 7.12
N ALA A 283 7.23 -11.90 6.52
CA ALA A 283 6.28 -10.92 5.98
C ALA A 283 5.30 -11.60 5.01
N ASN A 284 4.02 -11.24 5.05
CA ASN A 284 2.98 -11.93 4.27
C ASN A 284 3.16 -11.78 2.76
N SER A 285 3.83 -10.70 2.33
CA SER A 285 4.07 -10.40 0.93
C SER A 285 5.27 -9.48 0.77
N PHE A 286 5.72 -9.33 -0.46
CA PHE A 286 6.79 -8.44 -0.85
C PHE A 286 6.33 -7.47 -1.94
N LEU A 287 6.92 -6.28 -1.97
CA LEU A 287 7.14 -5.51 -3.17
C LEU A 287 8.65 -5.51 -3.41
N ILE A 288 9.08 -6.11 -4.50
CA ILE A 288 10.49 -6.25 -4.83
C ILE A 288 10.83 -5.26 -5.93
N GLU A 289 11.79 -4.42 -5.64
CA GLU A 289 12.41 -3.53 -6.60
C GLU A 289 13.71 -4.15 -7.08
N MET A 290 13.91 -4.23 -8.37
CA MET A 290 15.11 -4.83 -8.94
C MET A 290 15.56 -4.13 -10.22
N SER A 291 16.86 -4.11 -10.46
CA SER A 291 17.49 -3.50 -11.64
C SER A 291 18.80 -4.22 -11.99
N LYS A 292 19.24 -4.07 -13.25
CA LYS A 292 20.57 -4.53 -13.71
C LYS A 292 21.72 -3.65 -13.24
N HIS A 293 21.41 -2.40 -12.92
CA HIS A 293 22.41 -1.39 -12.52
C HIS A 293 22.01 -0.72 -11.20
N PRO A 294 22.96 -0.12 -10.46
CA PRO A 294 22.67 0.55 -9.20
C PRO A 294 21.59 1.62 -9.36
N ILE A 295 20.57 1.55 -8.52
CA ILE A 295 19.45 2.50 -8.51
C ILE A 295 19.91 3.76 -7.76
N ARG A 296 19.99 4.87 -8.50
CA ARG A 296 20.35 6.17 -7.92
C ARG A 296 19.09 6.99 -7.66
N ARG A 297 18.98 7.52 -6.44
CA ARG A 297 17.88 8.37 -6.00
C ARG A 297 18.38 9.51 -5.14
N GLU A 298 17.79 10.68 -5.29
CA GLU A 298 17.99 11.81 -4.38
C GLU A 298 17.34 11.53 -3.01
N THR A 299 16.18 10.90 -3.04
CA THR A 299 15.41 10.56 -1.84
C THR A 299 15.10 9.08 -1.80
N GLU A 300 15.46 8.43 -0.71
CA GLU A 300 15.17 7.05 -0.41
C GLU A 300 14.01 6.95 0.59
N VAL A 301 12.92 6.27 0.24
CA VAL A 301 11.82 6.00 1.17
C VAL A 301 12.16 4.76 1.99
N LEU A 302 12.11 4.91 3.32
CA LEU A 302 12.41 3.84 4.28
C LEU A 302 11.16 3.23 4.89
N TYR A 303 10.11 4.03 5.04
CA TYR A 303 8.83 3.63 5.59
C TYR A 303 7.73 4.50 5.00
N ALA A 304 6.55 3.92 4.81
CA ALA A 304 5.35 4.67 4.46
C ALA A 304 4.14 4.13 5.23
N LYS A 305 3.33 5.06 5.74
CA LYS A 305 2.00 4.78 6.30
C LYS A 305 0.96 5.53 5.48
N LEU A 306 -0.07 4.82 5.04
CA LEU A 306 -1.05 5.34 4.11
C LEU A 306 -2.46 5.24 4.73
N ASN A 307 -3.11 6.37 4.92
CA ASN A 307 -4.44 6.48 5.50
C ASN A 307 -5.48 6.76 4.40
N ARG A 308 -5.76 5.75 3.58
CA ARG A 308 -6.73 5.81 2.48
C ARG A 308 -8.14 5.37 2.91
N ASP A 309 -8.28 4.89 4.14
CA ASP A 309 -9.55 4.49 4.77
C ASP A 309 -10.31 5.67 5.40
N ARG A 310 -9.72 6.87 5.37
CA ARG A 310 -10.35 8.13 5.79
C ARG A 310 -11.15 8.76 4.63
N ALA A 311 -11.97 9.76 4.96
CA ALA A 311 -12.60 10.60 3.93
C ALA A 311 -11.52 11.25 3.04
N GLU A 312 -11.82 11.43 1.75
CA GLU A 312 -10.87 11.86 0.72
C GLU A 312 -10.07 13.12 1.12
N GLN A 313 -10.74 14.11 1.76
CA GLN A 313 -10.08 15.32 2.25
C GLN A 313 -9.07 15.10 3.39
N PHE A 314 -8.96 13.90 3.95
CA PHE A 314 -8.02 13.52 5.01
C PHE A 314 -7.10 12.38 4.61
N ALA A 315 -7.14 11.98 3.34
CA ALA A 315 -6.32 10.89 2.82
C ALA A 315 -4.87 11.37 2.64
N ILE A 316 -4.00 10.99 3.57
CA ILE A 316 -2.58 11.35 3.54
C ILE A 316 -1.69 10.12 3.69
N ALA A 317 -0.49 10.20 3.12
CA ALA A 317 0.61 9.31 3.44
C ALA A 317 1.61 10.01 4.35
N THR A 318 2.21 9.26 5.26
CA THR A 318 3.39 9.70 6.04
C THR A 318 4.55 8.82 5.64
N ARG A 319 5.65 9.42 5.18
CA ARG A 319 6.87 8.71 4.79
C ARG A 319 8.02 9.09 5.71
N ILE A 320 8.85 8.12 6.08
CA ILE A 320 10.20 8.35 6.60
C ILE A 320 11.14 8.21 5.42
N GLU A 321 11.93 9.24 5.18
CA GLU A 321 12.78 9.36 4.00
C GLU A 321 14.21 9.72 4.41
N ARG A 322 15.17 9.30 3.58
CA ARG A 322 16.55 9.75 3.64
C ARG A 322 16.85 10.60 2.41
N THR A 323 17.21 11.86 2.62
CA THR A 323 17.62 12.81 1.56
C THR A 323 18.96 13.40 1.97
N ASP A 324 19.95 13.35 1.10
CA ASP A 324 21.33 13.80 1.39
C ASP A 324 21.89 13.23 2.71
N GLY A 325 21.60 11.93 2.97
CA GLY A 325 22.02 11.23 4.19
C GLY A 325 21.26 11.60 5.46
N LYS A 326 20.31 12.53 5.42
CA LYS A 326 19.51 12.99 6.56
C LYS A 326 18.12 12.37 6.55
N LEU A 327 17.66 11.93 7.72
CA LEU A 327 16.31 11.44 7.89
C LEU A 327 15.33 12.61 8.02
N GLN A 328 14.19 12.48 7.34
CA GLN A 328 13.08 13.40 7.43
C GLN A 328 11.74 12.65 7.38
N VAL A 329 10.68 13.31 7.82
CA VAL A 329 9.30 12.80 7.74
C VAL A 329 8.52 13.68 6.79
N THR A 330 7.92 13.10 5.75
CA THR A 330 7.10 13.82 4.79
C THR A 330 5.66 13.32 4.83
N LYS A 331 4.72 14.22 5.07
CA LYS A 331 3.29 13.96 4.87
C LYS A 331 2.90 14.39 3.46
N LEU A 332 2.18 13.54 2.74
CA LEU A 332 1.77 13.76 1.35
C LEU A 332 0.26 13.64 1.23
N ALA A 333 -0.36 14.53 0.47
CA ALA A 333 -1.75 14.39 0.06
C ALA A 333 -1.86 13.21 -0.94
N LEU A 334 -2.77 12.28 -0.66
CA LEU A 334 -3.07 11.14 -1.56
C LEU A 334 -4.19 11.47 -2.54
N THR A 335 -4.91 12.56 -2.31
CA THR A 335 -6.00 13.07 -3.15
C THR A 335 -5.84 14.58 -3.32
N GLU A 336 -6.50 15.15 -4.33
CA GLU A 336 -6.51 16.61 -4.53
C GLU A 336 -7.17 17.33 -3.35
N GLU A 337 -8.24 16.75 -2.82
CA GLU A 337 -9.00 17.26 -1.67
C GLU A 337 -8.16 17.31 -0.39
N ALA A 338 -7.21 16.41 -0.23
CA ALA A 338 -6.35 16.35 0.96
C ALA A 338 -5.28 17.45 0.99
N LYS A 339 -5.00 18.13 -0.13
CA LYS A 339 -4.03 19.25 -0.14
C LYS A 339 -4.44 20.38 0.79
N GLY A 340 -5.72 20.75 0.80
CA GLY A 340 -6.24 21.76 1.73
C GLY A 340 -6.17 21.34 3.20
N HIS A 341 -6.16 20.04 3.50
CA HIS A 341 -5.93 19.56 4.86
C HIS A 341 -4.49 19.82 5.31
N LEU A 342 -3.50 19.51 4.47
CA LEU A 342 -2.09 19.77 4.79
C LEU A 342 -1.79 21.27 4.95
N GLU A 343 -2.43 22.13 4.17
CA GLU A 343 -2.33 23.57 4.30
C GLU A 343 -2.85 24.05 5.66
N ARG A 344 -4.05 23.59 6.05
CA ARG A 344 -4.62 23.91 7.38
C ARG A 344 -3.77 23.38 8.53
N MET A 345 -3.15 22.21 8.39
CA MET A 345 -2.20 21.68 9.38
C MET A 345 -1.01 22.61 9.52
N HIS A 346 -0.39 23.02 8.42
CA HIS A 346 0.75 23.96 8.43
C HIS A 346 0.38 25.29 9.12
N ASP A 347 -0.76 25.86 8.77
CA ASP A 347 -1.25 27.11 9.37
C ASP A 347 -1.46 27.00 10.88
N ALA A 348 -1.99 25.87 11.35
CA ALA A 348 -2.17 25.59 12.76
C ALA A 348 -0.83 25.43 13.49
N GLU A 349 0.11 24.70 12.89
CA GLU A 349 1.46 24.48 13.42
C GLU A 349 2.23 25.81 13.55
N CYS A 350 2.15 26.67 12.54
CA CYS A 350 2.81 28.00 12.57
C CYS A 350 2.25 28.93 13.66
N LYS A 351 0.97 28.76 14.01
CA LYS A 351 0.31 29.58 15.06
C LYS A 351 0.59 29.08 16.47
N ASN A 352 0.99 27.82 16.63
CA ASN A 352 1.24 27.22 17.93
C ASN A 352 2.74 26.97 18.14
N PRO A 353 3.44 27.74 19.00
CA PRO A 353 4.88 27.61 19.21
C PRO A 353 5.31 26.28 19.86
N ARG A 354 4.35 25.47 20.32
CA ARG A 354 4.62 24.13 20.88
C ARG A 354 4.64 23.04 19.81
N LEU A 355 4.11 23.32 18.62
CA LEU A 355 4.11 22.41 17.51
C LEU A 355 5.35 22.64 16.66
N LEU A 356 5.90 21.53 16.16
CA LEU A 356 6.95 21.59 15.16
C LEU A 356 6.30 21.91 13.81
N ALA A 357 6.50 23.14 13.31
CA ALA A 357 5.98 23.52 12.02
C ALA A 357 6.75 22.82 10.90
N GLY A 358 6.05 22.10 10.04
CA GLY A 358 6.60 21.45 8.86
C GLY A 358 6.91 22.47 7.75
N LYS A 359 7.89 22.17 6.91
CA LYS A 359 8.14 22.92 5.68
C LYS A 359 7.04 22.58 4.67
N TYR A 360 6.19 23.54 4.36
CA TYR A 360 5.08 23.37 3.43
C TYR A 360 5.53 23.48 1.97
N ALA A 361 5.02 22.59 1.14
CA ALA A 361 4.96 22.72 -0.31
C ALA A 361 3.58 22.21 -0.79
N PRO A 362 3.07 22.63 -1.96
CA PRO A 362 1.74 22.22 -2.42
C PRO A 362 1.55 20.70 -2.39
N GLY A 363 0.66 20.23 -1.51
CA GLY A 363 0.37 18.81 -1.31
C GLY A 363 1.38 18.05 -0.44
N SER A 364 2.31 18.72 0.24
CA SER A 364 3.25 18.07 1.16
C SER A 364 3.65 18.94 2.35
N LEU A 365 3.99 18.26 3.47
CA LEU A 365 4.61 18.84 4.66
C LEU A 365 5.83 18.01 5.04
N THR A 366 7.00 18.62 5.17
CA THR A 366 8.25 17.94 5.52
C THR A 366 8.78 18.41 6.87
N TYR A 367 9.13 17.46 7.73
CA TYR A 367 9.65 17.68 9.08
C TYR A 367 11.01 17.02 9.23
N PRO A 368 11.89 17.53 10.09
CA PRO A 368 13.05 16.78 10.53
C PRO A 368 12.59 15.50 11.26
N TYR A 369 13.31 14.39 11.07
CA TYR A 369 13.06 13.18 11.83
C TYR A 369 13.44 13.39 13.29
N LEU A 370 12.48 13.26 14.21
CA LEU A 370 12.73 13.35 15.64
C LEU A 370 13.13 11.99 16.20
N THR A 371 14.25 11.95 16.90
CA THR A 371 14.68 10.78 17.67
C THR A 371 14.03 10.78 19.05
N GLY A 372 13.63 9.64 19.54
CA GLY A 372 13.02 9.48 20.85
C GLY A 372 11.70 8.70 20.79
N ASN A 373 11.16 8.42 21.95
CA ASN A 373 9.91 7.68 22.09
C ASN A 373 8.74 8.65 22.28
N SER A 374 7.60 8.35 21.65
CA SER A 374 6.35 9.04 21.96
C SER A 374 5.85 8.64 23.37
N LEU A 375 5.05 9.49 24.01
CA LEU A 375 4.40 9.16 25.28
C LEU A 375 3.58 7.87 25.19
N GLY A 376 2.89 7.67 24.06
CA GLY A 376 2.11 6.45 23.82
C GLY A 376 3.01 5.20 23.72
N TYR A 377 4.20 5.32 23.17
CA TYR A 377 5.18 4.21 23.13
C TYR A 377 5.68 3.87 24.54
N GLU A 378 6.09 4.89 25.32
CA GLU A 378 6.51 4.71 26.71
C GLU A 378 5.40 4.12 27.58
N ALA A 379 4.15 4.56 27.40
CA ALA A 379 3.00 3.97 28.07
C ALA A 379 2.80 2.49 27.73
N ASN A 380 2.95 2.11 26.46
CA ASN A 380 2.88 0.70 26.06
C ASN A 380 4.00 -0.15 26.68
N LEU A 381 5.23 0.38 26.75
CA LEU A 381 6.34 -0.32 27.43
C LEU A 381 6.03 -0.50 28.92
N ALA A 382 5.49 0.53 29.58
CA ALA A 382 5.12 0.46 30.98
C ALA A 382 3.96 -0.54 31.24
N ILE A 383 2.99 -0.65 30.31
CA ILE A 383 1.92 -1.66 30.38
C ILE A 383 2.52 -3.07 30.27
N GLN A 384 3.40 -3.31 29.28
CA GLN A 384 4.06 -4.60 29.10
C GLN A 384 4.94 -5.01 30.29
N ALA A 385 5.55 -4.02 30.94
CA ALA A 385 6.37 -4.22 32.14
C ALA A 385 5.55 -4.30 33.45
N HIS A 386 4.20 -4.28 33.38
CA HIS A 386 3.30 -4.27 34.54
C HIS A 386 3.59 -3.15 35.53
N GLN A 387 3.86 -1.92 35.02
CA GLN A 387 4.17 -0.72 35.82
C GLN A 387 2.98 0.27 35.83
N PRO A 388 1.89 0.04 36.59
CA PRO A 388 0.68 0.84 36.52
C PRO A 388 0.91 2.30 36.95
N GLU A 389 1.82 2.56 37.89
CA GLU A 389 2.12 3.94 38.35
C GLU A 389 2.80 4.75 37.23
N LYS A 390 3.70 4.11 36.45
CA LYS A 390 4.34 4.76 35.29
C LYS A 390 3.33 5.05 34.19
N VAL A 391 2.39 4.16 33.94
CA VAL A 391 1.29 4.39 33.00
C VAL A 391 0.48 5.60 33.43
N ARG A 392 0.12 5.69 34.70
CA ARG A 392 -0.65 6.82 35.28
C ARG A 392 0.11 8.14 35.13
N GLU A 393 1.40 8.16 35.44
CA GLU A 393 2.28 9.32 35.24
C GLU A 393 2.29 9.81 33.80
N LEU A 394 2.45 8.89 32.82
CA LEU A 394 2.51 9.21 31.40
C LEU A 394 1.15 9.73 30.86
N VAL A 395 0.04 9.12 31.30
CA VAL A 395 -1.31 9.59 30.97
C VAL A 395 -1.57 10.96 31.54
N GLN A 396 -1.18 11.20 32.79
CA GLN A 396 -1.29 12.50 33.42
C GLN A 396 -0.47 13.57 32.69
N LYS A 397 0.76 13.24 32.32
CA LYS A 397 1.61 14.12 31.48
C LYS A 397 0.98 14.45 30.14
N ALA A 398 0.41 13.46 29.45
CA ALA A 398 -0.31 13.68 28.20
C ALA A 398 -1.51 14.62 28.40
N TYR A 399 -2.30 14.40 29.46
CA TYR A 399 -3.42 15.26 29.82
C TYR A 399 -2.97 16.70 30.07
N GLU A 400 -1.92 16.92 30.88
CA GLU A 400 -1.38 18.24 31.16
C GLU A 400 -0.93 18.95 29.90
N LEU A 401 -0.22 18.28 29.00
CA LEU A 401 0.18 18.83 27.69
C LEU A 401 -1.02 19.25 26.84
N CYS A 402 -2.09 18.46 26.82
CA CYS A 402 -3.32 18.79 26.11
C CYS A 402 -4.05 19.99 26.69
N MET A 403 -3.95 20.20 28.01
CA MET A 403 -4.69 21.23 28.75
C MET A 403 -3.89 22.53 28.98
N GLU A 404 -2.59 22.52 28.71
CA GLU A 404 -1.72 23.70 28.94
C GLU A 404 -1.95 24.87 27.96
N GLU A 405 -2.71 24.71 26.91
CA GLU A 405 -3.03 25.81 26.00
C GLU A 405 -3.98 26.80 26.71
N GLN A 406 -3.58 28.07 26.74
CA GLN A 406 -4.47 29.16 27.12
C GLN A 406 -5.47 29.41 26.01
N ILE A 407 -6.51 28.59 25.97
CA ILE A 407 -7.61 28.77 25.06
C ILE A 407 -8.72 29.44 25.81
N GLU A 408 -9.32 30.51 25.23
CA GLU A 408 -10.50 31.14 25.79
C GLU A 408 -11.57 30.11 26.15
N GLU A 409 -12.06 30.18 27.36
CA GLU A 409 -13.23 29.39 27.76
C GLU A 409 -14.40 29.81 26.88
N LYS A 410 -15.00 28.86 26.18
CA LYS A 410 -16.17 29.09 25.33
C LYS A 410 -17.39 28.45 25.95
N GLU A 411 -18.52 29.15 25.80
CA GLU A 411 -19.80 28.55 26.12
C GLU A 411 -19.96 27.22 25.40
N LYS A 412 -20.56 26.29 26.10
CA LYS A 412 -20.91 24.97 25.59
C LYS A 412 -21.82 25.12 24.38
N ASN A 413 -21.27 25.07 23.17
CA ASN A 413 -22.06 25.15 21.96
C ASN A 413 -22.81 23.83 21.76
N THR A 414 -24.06 23.82 22.13
CA THR A 414 -24.92 22.65 22.10
C THR A 414 -25.23 22.17 20.69
N GLU A 415 -25.30 23.06 19.68
CA GLU A 415 -25.58 22.68 18.29
C GLU A 415 -24.37 21.97 17.67
N LYS A 416 -23.18 22.56 17.76
CA LYS A 416 -21.97 21.96 17.23
C LYS A 416 -21.54 20.70 17.98
N PHE A 417 -21.80 20.64 19.27
CA PHE A 417 -21.59 19.44 20.08
C PHE A 417 -22.54 18.32 19.65
N ALA A 418 -23.82 18.64 19.42
CA ALA A 418 -24.81 17.68 18.95
C ALA A 418 -24.51 17.18 17.54
N GLU A 419 -23.99 18.04 16.66
CA GLU A 419 -23.54 17.69 15.31
C GLU A 419 -22.39 16.67 15.34
N VAL A 420 -21.40 16.88 16.20
CA VAL A 420 -20.22 16.01 16.30
C VAL A 420 -20.49 14.73 17.08
N PHE A 421 -21.23 14.79 18.17
CA PHE A 421 -21.41 13.66 19.09
C PHE A 421 -22.81 13.00 19.01
N GLY A 422 -23.70 13.51 18.14
CA GLY A 422 -25.03 12.94 17.92
C GLY A 422 -25.98 13.08 19.12
N THR A 423 -25.64 13.86 20.15
CA THR A 423 -26.43 14.01 21.34
C THR A 423 -26.36 15.44 21.88
N GLN A 424 -27.46 15.93 22.42
CA GLN A 424 -27.44 17.14 23.23
C GLN A 424 -26.98 16.77 24.64
N MET A 425 -25.96 17.45 25.17
CA MET A 425 -25.60 17.27 26.57
C MET A 425 -26.77 17.78 27.47
N ALA A 426 -27.48 16.84 28.05
CA ALA A 426 -28.43 17.16 29.11
C ALA A 426 -27.64 17.57 30.34
N GLY A 427 -27.67 18.86 30.73
CA GLY A 427 -27.05 19.33 31.95
C GLY A 427 -26.95 20.83 32.02
N LYS A 428 -27.08 21.37 33.22
CA LYS A 428 -27.17 22.77 33.61
C LYS A 428 -26.24 23.69 32.82
N ASN A 429 -26.77 24.80 32.43
CA ASN A 429 -26.35 25.74 31.40
C ASN A 429 -25.05 26.53 31.61
N ASP A 430 -24.24 26.28 32.63
CA ASP A 430 -23.13 27.16 32.98
C ASP A 430 -21.75 26.51 32.97
N THR A 431 -21.56 25.46 32.23
CA THR A 431 -20.24 24.84 32.14
C THR A 431 -19.49 25.39 30.93
N LEU A 432 -18.49 26.19 31.15
CA LEU A 432 -17.51 26.58 30.17
C LEU A 432 -16.67 25.36 29.81
N VAL A 433 -16.39 25.15 28.52
CA VAL A 433 -15.52 24.07 28.01
C VAL A 433 -14.23 24.67 27.47
N ARG A 434 -13.12 24.03 27.78
CA ARG A 434 -11.82 24.34 27.19
C ARG A 434 -11.63 23.40 26.03
N PRO A 435 -11.37 23.91 24.83
CA PRO A 435 -10.94 23.03 23.73
C PRO A 435 -9.60 22.37 24.12
N ALA A 436 -9.51 21.08 23.96
CA ALA A 436 -8.27 20.32 24.11
C ALA A 436 -7.67 20.01 22.74
N ASN A 437 -6.35 20.03 22.62
CA ASN A 437 -5.68 19.54 21.45
C ASN A 437 -5.49 18.02 21.57
N ILE A 438 -6.43 17.27 21.02
CA ILE A 438 -6.41 15.80 21.06
C ILE A 438 -5.40 15.18 20.08
N ASP A 439 -4.81 15.97 19.20
CA ASP A 439 -3.81 15.49 18.23
C ASP A 439 -2.38 15.47 18.79
N LEU A 440 -2.19 15.91 20.04
CA LEU A 440 -0.90 15.85 20.74
C LEU A 440 -0.59 14.48 21.36
N ILE A 441 -1.49 13.51 21.27
CA ILE A 441 -1.36 12.18 21.88
C ILE A 441 -0.74 11.18 20.92
#